data_2d0ffb3149cfa5850407511a69184042
#
_entry.id   2d0ffb3149cfa5850407511a69184042
#
_cell.length_a   1.000
_cell.length_b   1.000
_cell.length_c   1.000
_cell.angle_alpha   90.00
_cell.angle_beta   90.00
_cell.angle_gamma   90.00
#
_symmetry.space_group_name_H-M   'P 1'
#
loop_
_entity.id
_entity.type
_entity.pdbx_description
1 polymer ?
#
loop_
_entity_poly.entity_id
_entity_poly.type
_entity_poly.pdbx_seq_one_letter_code
_entity_poly.pdbx_strand_id
1 'polypeptide(L)'
;MNTPNFVILYVDSPERSGDFYSALLGRQPVEAAPTFVLFVLDNGFKFGLWSRHTVEPSAAAAGGGAELVFALDRADAVDAAHKDWAGRGLAILQTPTDMDFGRTFVALDPDNHRLRVCWLNDGEQG
;
A
#
# COMPACT_ATOMS: atom_id res chain seq x y z
N MET A 1 11.96 -17.04 -15.50
CA MET A 1 10.88 -16.78 -14.55
C MET A 1 10.57 -15.31 -14.52
N ASN A 2 9.41 -14.93 -14.97
CA ASN A 2 9.11 -13.52 -15.18
C ASN A 2 7.94 -13.04 -14.35
N THR A 3 7.77 -13.60 -13.15
CA THR A 3 6.69 -13.21 -12.25
C THR A 3 7.25 -12.32 -11.15
N PRO A 4 6.84 -11.05 -11.07
CA PRO A 4 7.30 -10.18 -9.98
C PRO A 4 6.83 -10.72 -8.63
N ASN A 5 7.72 -10.72 -7.66
CA ASN A 5 7.37 -11.18 -6.31
C ASN A 5 7.88 -10.24 -5.23
N PHE A 6 8.23 -9.02 -5.59
CA PHE A 6 8.83 -8.06 -4.68
C PHE A 6 8.50 -6.67 -5.18
N VAL A 7 7.99 -5.80 -4.33
CA VAL A 7 7.80 -4.39 -4.66
C VAL A 7 8.58 -3.56 -3.65
N ILE A 8 9.23 -2.50 -4.13
CA ILE A 8 9.97 -1.58 -3.28
C ILE A 8 9.40 -0.20 -3.49
N LEU A 9 9.09 0.49 -2.39
CA LEU A 9 8.71 1.88 -2.42
C LEU A 9 9.86 2.72 -1.88
N TYR A 10 10.14 3.83 -2.53
CA TYR A 10 11.13 4.77 -2.04
C TYR A 10 10.46 5.72 -1.07
N VAL A 11 11.01 5.84 0.13
CA VAL A 11 10.37 6.59 1.22
C VAL A 11 11.38 7.53 1.85
N ASP A 12 10.87 8.58 2.48
CA ASP A 12 11.71 9.54 3.16
C ASP A 12 12.34 8.92 4.41
N SER A 13 11.54 8.21 5.19
CA SER A 13 11.98 7.61 6.44
C SER A 13 11.51 6.16 6.51
N PRO A 14 12.40 5.19 6.25
CA PRO A 14 12.01 3.78 6.38
C PRO A 14 11.49 3.42 7.77
N GLU A 15 12.03 4.06 8.82
CA GLU A 15 11.56 3.79 10.17
C GLU A 15 10.11 4.23 10.33
N ARG A 16 9.78 5.47 9.94
CA ARG A 16 8.42 5.97 10.07
C ARG A 16 7.45 5.23 9.16
N SER A 17 7.86 4.98 7.93
CA SER A 17 7.04 4.22 6.99
C SER A 17 6.89 2.78 7.44
N GLY A 18 7.92 2.20 8.05
CA GLY A 18 7.84 0.87 8.62
C GLY A 18 6.80 0.77 9.71
N ASP A 19 6.75 1.78 10.60
CA ASP A 19 5.72 1.83 11.64
C ASP A 19 4.33 1.96 11.05
N PHE A 20 4.19 2.81 10.05
CA PHE A 20 2.92 3.00 9.35
C PHE A 20 2.43 1.68 8.77
N TYR A 21 3.28 0.98 8.03
CA TYR A 21 2.87 -0.27 7.38
C TYR A 21 2.74 -1.43 8.37
N SER A 22 3.51 -1.44 9.45
CA SER A 22 3.31 -2.44 10.50
C SER A 22 1.90 -2.35 11.06
N ALA A 23 1.44 -1.13 11.33
CA ALA A 23 0.09 -0.94 11.84
C ALA A 23 -0.97 -1.29 10.80
N LEU A 24 -0.75 -0.88 9.56
CA LEU A 24 -1.73 -1.11 8.51
C LEU A 24 -1.85 -2.58 8.14
N LEU A 25 -0.71 -3.27 8.01
CA LEU A 25 -0.68 -4.66 7.58
C LEU A 25 -0.84 -5.64 8.75
N GLY A 26 -0.79 -5.14 9.98
CA GLY A 26 -0.95 -6.00 11.15
C GLY A 26 0.19 -6.99 11.30
N ARG A 27 1.41 -6.61 10.95
CA ARG A 27 2.56 -7.49 11.07
C ARG A 27 3.84 -6.70 11.25
N GLN A 28 4.87 -7.37 11.77
CA GLN A 28 6.17 -6.77 11.96
C GLN A 28 7.05 -7.03 10.74
N PRO A 29 7.97 -6.11 10.41
CA PRO A 29 8.93 -6.39 9.35
C PRO A 29 9.87 -7.50 9.77
N VAL A 30 10.42 -8.22 8.78
CA VAL A 30 11.43 -9.24 9.04
C VAL A 30 12.82 -8.64 9.07
N GLU A 31 12.98 -7.43 8.57
CA GLU A 31 14.24 -6.70 8.61
C GLU A 31 13.92 -5.23 8.77
N ALA A 32 14.63 -4.55 9.68
CA ALA A 32 14.42 -3.12 9.91
C ALA A 32 15.78 -2.47 10.15
N ALA A 33 16.26 -1.75 9.15
CA ALA A 33 17.49 -0.99 9.22
C ALA A 33 17.19 0.48 8.94
N PRO A 34 18.10 1.40 9.25
CA PRO A 34 17.81 2.82 9.04
C PRO A 34 17.49 3.18 7.60
N THR A 35 18.03 2.45 6.62
CA THR A 35 17.83 2.77 5.22
C THR A 35 16.89 1.81 4.50
N PHE A 36 16.46 0.72 5.13
CA PHE A 36 15.64 -0.28 4.46
C PHE A 36 14.85 -1.10 5.46
N VAL A 37 13.55 -1.26 5.17
CA VAL A 37 12.65 -2.09 5.98
C VAL A 37 12.00 -3.10 5.04
N LEU A 38 11.95 -4.37 5.46
CA LEU A 38 11.42 -5.44 4.64
C LEU A 38 10.30 -6.17 5.36
N PHE A 39 9.17 -6.31 4.66
CA PHE A 39 8.07 -7.16 5.10
C PHE A 39 7.96 -8.35 4.15
N VAL A 40 7.58 -9.50 4.70
CA VAL A 40 7.19 -10.66 3.89
C VAL A 40 5.73 -10.93 4.16
N LEU A 41 4.92 -10.87 3.12
CA LEU A 41 3.47 -11.02 3.24
C LEU A 41 3.10 -12.50 3.28
N ASP A 42 1.85 -12.80 3.63
CA ASP A 42 1.39 -14.17 3.83
C ASP A 42 1.59 -15.06 2.61
N ASN A 43 1.47 -14.47 1.42
CA ASN A 43 1.65 -15.23 0.19
C ASN A 43 3.12 -15.31 -0.26
N GLY A 44 4.04 -14.86 0.60
CA GLY A 44 5.47 -14.85 0.27
C GLY A 44 5.94 -13.64 -0.52
N PHE A 45 5.01 -12.76 -0.93
CA PHE A 45 5.37 -11.55 -1.65
C PHE A 45 6.14 -10.61 -0.71
N LYS A 46 7.22 -10.02 -1.21
CA LYS A 46 8.05 -9.13 -0.40
C LYS A 46 7.67 -7.69 -0.65
N PHE A 47 7.72 -6.89 0.41
CA PHE A 47 7.37 -5.49 0.35
C PHE A 47 8.46 -4.72 1.09
N GLY A 48 9.23 -3.91 0.36
CA GLY A 48 10.36 -3.19 0.91
C GLY A 48 10.16 -1.69 0.90
N LEU A 49 10.75 -1.03 1.89
CA LEU A 49 10.74 0.43 2.02
C LEU A 49 12.19 0.86 2.04
N TRP A 50 12.65 1.53 0.99
CA TRP A 50 14.05 1.91 0.84
C TRP A 50 14.15 3.43 0.92
N SER A 51 15.09 3.93 1.72
CA SER A 51 15.28 5.38 1.82
C SER A 51 15.57 5.96 0.44
N ARG A 52 14.78 6.98 0.05
CA ARG A 52 15.00 7.65 -1.22
C ARG A 52 16.30 8.44 -1.24
N HIS A 53 16.91 8.62 -0.06
CA HIS A 53 18.17 9.36 0.06
C HIS A 53 19.38 8.47 -0.17
N THR A 54 19.20 7.15 -0.14
CA THR A 54 20.31 6.20 -0.29
C THR A 54 20.12 5.21 -1.43
N VAL A 55 18.94 5.18 -2.06
CA VAL A 55 18.66 4.21 -3.11
C VAL A 55 19.62 4.41 -4.29
N GLU A 56 20.08 3.31 -4.85
CA GLU A 56 20.97 3.29 -6.00
C GLU A 56 20.34 2.47 -7.12
N PRO A 57 20.27 2.98 -8.34
CA PRO A 57 20.60 4.37 -8.76
C PRO A 57 19.67 5.36 -8.09
N SER A 58 20.12 6.63 -7.98
CA SER A 58 19.30 7.62 -7.31
C SER A 58 18.01 7.88 -8.08
N ALA A 59 16.96 8.17 -7.32
CA ALA A 59 15.63 8.35 -7.87
C ALA A 59 15.08 9.71 -7.47
N ALA A 60 14.42 10.36 -8.42
CA ALA A 60 13.86 11.69 -8.19
C ALA A 60 12.34 11.68 -8.09
N ALA A 61 11.69 10.58 -8.47
CA ALA A 61 10.23 10.53 -8.52
C ALA A 61 9.63 10.41 -7.13
N ALA A 62 8.55 11.16 -6.90
CA ALA A 62 7.79 11.07 -5.65
C ALA A 62 6.71 10.01 -5.78
N GLY A 63 6.02 9.70 -4.67
CA GLY A 63 4.89 8.79 -4.68
C GLY A 63 3.76 9.33 -5.54
N GLY A 64 2.89 8.43 -6.01
CA GLY A 64 1.73 8.79 -6.81
C GLY A 64 1.72 8.20 -8.21
N GLY A 65 2.84 7.61 -8.64
CA GLY A 65 2.92 7.00 -9.97
C GLY A 65 2.50 5.54 -10.03
N ALA A 66 2.13 4.95 -8.90
CA ALA A 66 1.70 3.56 -8.82
C ALA A 66 0.80 3.41 -7.62
N GLU A 67 0.22 2.21 -7.47
CA GLU A 67 -0.68 1.95 -6.35
C GLU A 67 -0.40 0.58 -5.77
N LEU A 68 -0.54 0.47 -4.44
CA LEU A 68 -0.72 -0.82 -3.79
C LEU A 68 -2.22 -1.06 -3.72
N VAL A 69 -2.66 -2.22 -4.15
CA VAL A 69 -4.09 -2.51 -4.25
C VAL A 69 -4.46 -3.62 -3.27
N PHE A 70 -5.49 -3.34 -2.48
CA PHE A 70 -6.08 -4.28 -1.53
C PHE A 70 -7.47 -4.64 -2.08
N ALA A 71 -7.57 -5.76 -2.77
CA ALA A 71 -8.84 -6.19 -3.36
C ALA A 71 -9.62 -6.99 -2.33
N LEU A 72 -10.87 -6.60 -2.13
CA LEU A 72 -11.76 -7.24 -1.17
C LEU A 72 -12.86 -7.98 -1.92
N ASP A 73 -13.55 -8.85 -1.22
CA ASP A 73 -14.52 -9.74 -1.89
C ASP A 73 -15.95 -9.23 -1.84
N ARG A 74 -16.20 -8.06 -1.23
CA ARG A 74 -17.54 -7.48 -1.16
C ARG A 74 -17.46 -5.97 -1.18
N ALA A 75 -18.49 -5.35 -1.76
CA ALA A 75 -18.54 -3.89 -1.85
C ALA A 75 -18.64 -3.23 -0.47
N ASP A 76 -19.41 -3.81 0.45
CA ASP A 76 -19.56 -3.19 1.76
C ASP A 76 -18.30 -3.29 2.61
N ALA A 77 -17.40 -4.23 2.27
CA ALA A 77 -16.10 -4.31 2.95
C ALA A 77 -15.24 -3.10 2.61
N VAL A 78 -15.42 -2.51 1.42
CA VAL A 78 -14.71 -1.30 1.03
C VAL A 78 -15.11 -0.14 1.96
N ASP A 79 -16.40 0.02 2.20
CA ASP A 79 -16.88 1.08 3.10
C ASP A 79 -16.40 0.88 4.53
N ALA A 80 -16.38 -0.37 4.99
CA ALA A 80 -15.91 -0.68 6.33
C ALA A 80 -14.41 -0.36 6.46
N ALA A 81 -13.62 -0.71 5.44
CA ALA A 81 -12.19 -0.42 5.44
C ALA A 81 -11.95 1.09 5.42
N HIS A 82 -12.74 1.84 4.64
CA HIS A 82 -12.62 3.29 4.60
C HIS A 82 -12.87 3.89 5.99
N LYS A 83 -13.92 3.46 6.64
CA LYS A 83 -14.25 3.96 7.97
C LYS A 83 -13.11 3.67 8.95
N ASP A 84 -12.55 2.46 8.89
CA ASP A 84 -11.45 2.06 9.75
C ASP A 84 -10.21 2.90 9.48
N TRP A 85 -9.82 3.02 8.22
CA TRP A 85 -8.60 3.74 7.87
C TRP A 85 -8.72 5.23 8.16
N ALA A 86 -9.87 5.82 7.83
CA ALA A 86 -10.11 7.23 8.14
C ALA A 86 -10.07 7.47 9.65
N GLY A 87 -10.63 6.54 10.42
CA GLY A 87 -10.61 6.62 11.88
C GLY A 87 -9.21 6.49 12.46
N ARG A 88 -8.31 5.83 11.76
CA ARG A 88 -6.90 5.72 12.18
C ARG A 88 -6.08 6.92 11.74
N GLY A 89 -6.68 7.87 11.02
CA GLY A 89 -5.97 9.10 10.63
C GLY A 89 -5.27 9.04 9.30
N LEU A 90 -5.51 8.02 8.47
CA LEU A 90 -4.92 7.99 7.13
C LEU A 90 -5.52 9.12 6.29
N ALA A 91 -4.68 9.73 5.47
CA ALA A 91 -5.14 10.73 4.51
C ALA A 91 -5.94 10.03 3.41
N ILE A 92 -7.14 10.51 3.15
CA ILE A 92 -8.03 9.89 2.16
C ILE A 92 -8.01 10.78 0.92
N LEU A 93 -7.54 10.21 -0.19
CA LEU A 93 -7.51 10.91 -1.47
C LEU A 93 -8.83 10.79 -2.21
N GLN A 94 -9.50 9.66 -2.08
CA GLN A 94 -10.80 9.43 -2.72
C GLN A 94 -11.67 8.67 -1.73
N THR A 95 -12.86 9.21 -1.45
CA THR A 95 -13.83 8.51 -0.61
C THR A 95 -14.49 7.39 -1.42
N PRO A 96 -15.17 6.43 -0.75
CA PRO A 96 -15.76 5.31 -1.48
C PRO A 96 -16.64 5.78 -2.63
N THR A 97 -16.36 5.26 -3.81
CA THR A 97 -16.97 5.68 -5.07
C THR A 97 -17.22 4.45 -5.92
N ASP A 98 -18.37 4.44 -6.60
CA ASP A 98 -18.65 3.41 -7.59
C ASP A 98 -18.05 3.84 -8.91
N MET A 99 -17.19 3.00 -9.46
CA MET A 99 -16.57 3.25 -10.76
C MET A 99 -16.89 2.06 -11.67
N ASP A 100 -16.46 2.15 -12.92
CA ASP A 100 -16.79 1.11 -13.91
C ASP A 100 -16.40 -0.28 -13.42
N PHE A 101 -15.27 -0.38 -12.74
CA PHE A 101 -14.74 -1.68 -12.34
C PHE A 101 -15.25 -2.16 -10.98
N GLY A 102 -15.92 -1.31 -10.21
CA GLY A 102 -16.41 -1.67 -8.90
C GLY A 102 -16.37 -0.52 -7.93
N ARG A 103 -16.38 -0.84 -6.64
CA ARG A 103 -16.37 0.18 -5.59
C ARG A 103 -14.96 0.31 -5.01
N THR A 104 -14.52 1.54 -4.79
CA THR A 104 -13.13 1.78 -4.42
C THR A 104 -12.98 3.05 -3.60
N PHE A 105 -11.92 3.09 -2.77
CA PHE A 105 -11.42 4.34 -2.20
C PHE A 105 -9.90 4.31 -2.25
N VAL A 106 -9.27 5.47 -2.06
CA VAL A 106 -7.82 5.59 -2.10
C VAL A 106 -7.36 6.38 -0.90
N ALA A 107 -6.36 5.84 -0.20
CA ALA A 107 -5.68 6.53 0.87
C ALA A 107 -4.21 6.77 0.47
N LEU A 108 -3.51 7.56 1.26
CA LEU A 108 -2.10 7.87 0.99
C LEU A 108 -1.25 7.42 2.17
N ASP A 109 -0.05 6.94 1.85
CA ASP A 109 0.94 6.67 2.88
C ASP A 109 1.74 7.95 3.19
N PRO A 110 2.70 7.92 4.11
CA PRO A 110 3.44 9.14 4.48
C PRO A 110 4.19 9.81 3.34
N ASP A 111 4.49 9.09 2.27
CA ASP A 111 5.20 9.62 1.11
C ASP A 111 4.29 9.81 -0.09
N ASN A 112 2.98 9.80 0.12
CA ASN A 112 1.96 9.99 -0.92
C ASN A 112 1.90 8.86 -1.92
N HIS A 113 2.37 7.68 -1.56
CA HIS A 113 2.08 6.49 -2.36
C HIS A 113 0.61 6.15 -2.19
N ARG A 114 -0.04 5.75 -3.28
CA ARG A 114 -1.48 5.47 -3.26
C ARG A 114 -1.75 4.06 -2.77
N LEU A 115 -2.71 3.96 -1.86
CA LEU A 115 -3.19 2.69 -1.33
C LEU A 115 -4.65 2.60 -1.76
N ARG A 116 -4.92 1.78 -2.76
CA ARG A 116 -6.28 1.61 -3.28
C ARG A 116 -6.91 0.39 -2.66
N VAL A 117 -8.10 0.56 -2.11
CA VAL A 117 -8.91 -0.55 -1.62
C VAL A 117 -10.09 -0.65 -2.55
N CYS A 118 -10.39 -1.85 -3.06
CA CYS A 118 -11.46 -1.99 -4.04
C CYS A 118 -12.14 -3.35 -3.97
N TRP A 119 -13.36 -3.36 -4.44
CA TRP A 119 -14.11 -4.56 -4.78
C TRP A 119 -14.38 -4.51 -6.26
N LEU A 120 -13.97 -5.54 -7.00
CA LEU A 120 -14.12 -5.58 -8.45
C LEU A 120 -15.43 -6.27 -8.79
N ASN A 121 -16.34 -5.53 -9.43
CA ASN A 121 -17.67 -6.06 -9.71
C ASN A 121 -17.65 -7.12 -10.79
N ASP A 122 -16.54 -7.30 -11.47
CA ASP A 122 -16.40 -8.35 -12.47
C ASP A 122 -15.55 -9.49 -11.94
N GLY A 123 -15.33 -9.54 -10.62
CA GLY A 123 -14.57 -10.62 -10.04
C GLY A 123 -15.16 -11.98 -10.33
N GLU A 124 -16.48 -12.02 -10.43
CA GLU A 124 -17.19 -13.24 -10.78
C GLU A 124 -16.80 -13.72 -12.17
N GLN A 125 -16.26 -12.86 -12.99
CA GLN A 125 -15.84 -13.19 -14.34
C GLN A 125 -14.42 -13.72 -14.39
N GLY A 126 -13.70 -13.46 -13.33
CA GLY A 126 -12.27 -13.76 -13.26
C GLY A 126 -12.00 -15.21 -13.14
#